data_37376b0041d28ca5acaa5951439f22c7
#
_entry.id   37376b0041d28ca5acaa5951439f22c7
#
_cell.length_a   1.000
_cell.length_b   1.000
_cell.length_c   1.000
_cell.angle_alpha   90.00
_cell.angle_beta   90.00
_cell.angle_gamma   90.00
#
_symmetry.space_group_name_H-M   'P 1'
#
loop_
_entity.id
_entity.type
_entity.pdbx_description
1 polymer ?
#
loop_
_entity_poly.entity_id
_entity_poly.type
_entity_poly.pdbx_seq_one_letter_code
_entity_poly.pdbx_strand_id
1 'polypeptide(L)'
;MPKFATFGETMVQYNAKYLGPYNPKGDHISDVAGAESNVALNFSRITSGSVHALWISRLGNDEAGKLIADTLSQVIDISAPIRDREKTGISFLNHYDDDSHIKEYQRAGSAASNLSFEDVESHLPGSDLFHVTGITPALSASCRDATLKSMKRCLELNIPVCLDVNYRDQLWNPDEAKTVLNKMIGLSTVLKLGHDEAEAIWAEGRSAEEYARSFHQGSGTVTILTKGASGAILFDGENLIEEPSIEVRVVDPVGAGDAFVAGFIGTLFNDESTPRVALSQSPEKRKVIFERAIRVANICGSLTCTKRGDTSAMPNMAEVEHYLGGT
;
A
#
# COMPACT_ATOMS: atom_id res chain seq x y z
N MET A 1 -1.55 -20.42 -10.97
CA MET A 1 -0.97 -19.06 -11.08
C MET A 1 -0.70 -18.54 -9.68
N PRO A 2 0.43 -17.86 -9.44
CA PRO A 2 0.67 -17.19 -8.17
C PRO A 2 -0.44 -16.23 -7.82
N LYS A 3 -0.69 -16.01 -6.51
CA LYS A 3 -1.81 -15.20 -6.03
C LYS A 3 -1.36 -14.19 -4.98
N PHE A 4 -1.64 -12.93 -5.24
CA PHE A 4 -1.52 -11.81 -4.31
C PHE A 4 -2.91 -11.43 -3.79
N ALA A 5 -3.06 -11.26 -2.48
CA ALA A 5 -4.32 -10.82 -1.88
C ALA A 5 -4.09 -9.61 -0.97
N THR A 6 -5.04 -8.69 -0.97
CA THR A 6 -5.06 -7.52 -0.08
C THR A 6 -6.49 -7.18 0.31
N PHE A 7 -6.68 -6.51 1.46
CA PHE A 7 -8.01 -6.07 1.87
C PHE A 7 -7.98 -4.69 2.51
N GLY A 8 -9.03 -3.92 2.27
CA GLY A 8 -9.14 -2.58 2.81
C GLY A 8 -10.17 -1.73 2.09
N GLU A 9 -10.25 -0.46 2.47
CA GLU A 9 -11.21 0.48 1.91
C GLU A 9 -10.69 1.16 0.65
N THR A 10 -11.55 1.19 -0.36
CA THR A 10 -11.40 2.03 -1.53
C THR A 10 -12.55 3.03 -1.58
N MET A 11 -12.25 4.27 -1.92
CA MET A 11 -13.18 5.39 -1.97
C MET A 11 -13.26 5.97 -3.38
N VAL A 12 -14.36 6.64 -3.69
CA VAL A 12 -14.35 7.61 -4.80
C VAL A 12 -13.81 8.94 -4.27
N GLN A 13 -12.76 9.43 -4.90
CA GLN A 13 -12.18 10.73 -4.64
C GLN A 13 -12.68 11.74 -5.66
N TYR A 14 -13.31 12.81 -5.18
CA TYR A 14 -13.71 13.96 -5.98
C TYR A 14 -12.60 15.02 -5.91
N ASN A 15 -11.86 15.17 -7.00
CA ASN A 15 -10.77 16.13 -7.14
C ASN A 15 -11.31 17.42 -7.75
N ALA A 16 -11.27 18.52 -6.99
CA ALA A 16 -11.81 19.82 -7.42
C ALA A 16 -11.01 20.39 -8.60
N LYS A 17 -11.73 20.92 -9.61
CA LYS A 17 -11.15 21.69 -10.72
C LYS A 17 -11.13 23.21 -10.45
N TYR A 18 -11.41 23.60 -9.23
CA TYR A 18 -11.44 25.00 -8.76
C TYR A 18 -10.63 25.13 -7.48
N LEU A 19 -10.36 26.35 -7.08
CA LEU A 19 -9.66 26.67 -5.82
C LEU A 19 -10.67 26.93 -4.70
N GLY A 20 -10.32 26.51 -3.46
CA GLY A 20 -11.11 26.72 -2.26
C GLY A 20 -11.80 25.44 -1.73
N PRO A 21 -12.67 25.59 -0.71
CA PRO A 21 -13.35 24.46 -0.07
C PRO A 21 -14.34 23.77 -1.02
N TYR A 22 -14.73 22.55 -0.66
CA TYR A 22 -15.69 21.78 -1.42
C TYR A 22 -16.95 22.58 -1.80
N ASN A 23 -17.26 22.56 -3.08
CA ASN A 23 -18.46 23.18 -3.65
C ASN A 23 -19.26 22.12 -4.43
N PRO A 24 -20.46 21.73 -4.00
CA PRO A 24 -21.27 20.72 -4.67
C PRO A 24 -21.73 21.10 -6.10
N LYS A 25 -21.59 22.37 -6.47
CA LYS A 25 -21.88 22.89 -7.82
C LYS A 25 -20.62 23.08 -8.66
N GLY A 26 -19.42 22.87 -8.08
CA GLY A 26 -18.16 22.97 -8.77
C GLY A 26 -17.86 21.72 -9.61
N ASP A 27 -17.02 21.88 -10.61
CA ASP A 27 -16.54 20.76 -11.42
C ASP A 27 -15.53 19.91 -10.66
N HIS A 28 -15.68 18.59 -10.73
CA HIS A 28 -14.77 17.63 -10.13
C HIS A 28 -14.36 16.57 -11.15
N ILE A 29 -13.18 15.99 -10.97
CA ILE A 29 -12.80 14.71 -11.57
C ILE A 29 -13.00 13.66 -10.48
N SER A 30 -13.78 12.61 -10.78
CA SER A 30 -13.88 11.45 -9.89
C SER A 30 -12.77 10.44 -10.24
N ASP A 31 -12.08 9.94 -9.22
CA ASP A 31 -11.08 8.88 -9.33
C ASP A 31 -11.32 7.86 -8.22
N VAL A 32 -10.75 6.68 -8.37
CA VAL A 32 -10.83 5.60 -7.38
C VAL A 32 -9.53 5.59 -6.59
N ALA A 33 -9.63 5.70 -5.27
CA ALA A 33 -8.48 5.85 -4.37
C ALA A 33 -8.60 4.98 -3.12
N GLY A 34 -7.64 4.09 -2.91
CA GLY A 34 -7.51 3.27 -1.72
C GLY A 34 -6.13 2.62 -1.68
N ALA A 35 -5.42 2.71 -0.56
CA ALA A 35 -4.02 2.26 -0.50
C ALA A 35 -3.88 0.80 -0.94
N GLU A 36 -4.71 -0.09 -0.44
CA GLU A 36 -4.66 -1.51 -0.75
C GLU A 36 -5.04 -1.81 -2.21
N SER A 37 -6.07 -1.16 -2.74
CA SER A 37 -6.45 -1.31 -4.15
C SER A 37 -5.43 -0.66 -5.09
N ASN A 38 -4.82 0.45 -4.69
CA ASN A 38 -3.72 1.08 -5.43
C ASN A 38 -2.53 0.13 -5.57
N VAL A 39 -2.13 -0.53 -4.46
CA VAL A 39 -1.09 -1.56 -4.50
C VAL A 39 -1.49 -2.70 -5.43
N ALA A 40 -2.72 -3.21 -5.34
CA ALA A 40 -3.18 -4.33 -6.18
C ALA A 40 -3.19 -3.98 -7.69
N LEU A 41 -3.69 -2.79 -8.04
CA LEU A 41 -3.70 -2.32 -9.43
C LEU A 41 -2.30 -2.15 -10.00
N ASN A 42 -1.42 -1.48 -9.24
CA ASN A 42 -0.05 -1.26 -9.68
C ASN A 42 0.75 -2.58 -9.74
N PHE A 43 0.55 -3.46 -8.76
CA PHE A 43 1.11 -4.80 -8.77
C PHE A 43 0.74 -5.58 -10.04
N SER A 44 -0.54 -5.55 -10.45
CA SER A 44 -0.98 -6.17 -11.71
C SER A 44 -0.28 -5.57 -12.93
N ARG A 45 -0.03 -4.25 -12.95
CA ARG A 45 0.71 -3.57 -14.04
C ARG A 45 2.19 -3.97 -14.05
N ILE A 46 2.85 -4.03 -12.89
CA ILE A 46 4.26 -4.39 -12.76
C ILE A 46 4.49 -5.87 -13.11
N THR A 47 3.57 -6.75 -12.75
CA THR A 47 3.63 -8.17 -13.09
C THR A 47 3.04 -8.50 -14.47
N SER A 48 2.62 -7.49 -15.23
CA SER A 48 2.00 -7.64 -16.56
C SER A 48 0.84 -8.67 -16.55
N GLY A 49 0.10 -8.76 -15.47
CA GLY A 49 -1.02 -9.68 -15.28
C GLY A 49 -0.62 -11.16 -15.13
N SER A 50 0.67 -11.47 -14.94
CA SER A 50 1.15 -12.85 -14.75
C SER A 50 0.79 -13.44 -13.37
N VAL A 51 0.34 -12.60 -12.45
CA VAL A 51 -0.06 -12.96 -11.08
C VAL A 51 -1.49 -12.52 -10.83
N HIS A 52 -2.31 -13.38 -10.23
CA HIS A 52 -3.64 -12.97 -9.80
C HIS A 52 -3.57 -12.00 -8.62
N ALA A 53 -4.08 -10.80 -8.80
CA ALA A 53 -4.25 -9.81 -7.73
C ALA A 53 -5.71 -9.78 -7.29
N LEU A 54 -5.96 -10.03 -6.00
CA LEU A 54 -7.30 -10.02 -5.41
C LEU A 54 -7.41 -8.89 -4.39
N TRP A 55 -8.37 -8.00 -4.59
CA TRP A 55 -8.78 -7.01 -3.60
C TRP A 55 -10.07 -7.44 -2.90
N ILE A 56 -10.07 -7.40 -1.56
CA ILE A 56 -11.17 -7.80 -0.69
C ILE A 56 -11.70 -6.59 0.05
N SER A 57 -13.02 -6.34 -0.01
CA SER A 57 -13.64 -5.21 0.66
C SER A 57 -15.14 -5.41 0.86
N ARG A 58 -15.85 -4.36 1.27
CA ARG A 58 -17.31 -4.21 1.21
C ARG A 58 -17.64 -2.89 0.54
N LEU A 59 -18.66 -2.87 -0.30
CA LEU A 59 -19.15 -1.67 -0.99
C LEU A 59 -20.62 -1.40 -0.65
N GLY A 60 -21.01 -0.14 -0.62
CA GLY A 60 -22.41 0.26 -0.52
C GLY A 60 -23.18 0.02 -1.83
N ASN A 61 -24.49 -0.12 -1.73
CA ASN A 61 -25.37 -0.11 -2.90
C ASN A 61 -25.62 1.33 -3.36
N ASP A 62 -24.57 1.96 -3.89
CA ASP A 62 -24.57 3.35 -4.35
C ASP A 62 -23.67 3.54 -5.58
N GLU A 63 -23.75 4.72 -6.21
CA GLU A 63 -22.98 5.04 -7.42
C GLU A 63 -21.46 4.97 -7.18
N ALA A 64 -20.98 5.32 -5.98
CA ALA A 64 -19.57 5.22 -5.63
C ALA A 64 -19.11 3.76 -5.58
N GLY A 65 -19.90 2.88 -4.94
CA GLY A 65 -19.58 1.44 -4.89
C GLY A 65 -19.58 0.80 -6.27
N LYS A 66 -20.54 1.18 -7.13
CA LYS A 66 -20.59 0.73 -8.51
C LYS A 66 -19.37 1.19 -9.31
N LEU A 67 -19.01 2.48 -9.21
CA LEU A 67 -17.83 3.02 -9.91
C LEU A 67 -16.54 2.30 -9.48
N ILE A 68 -16.36 2.03 -8.18
CA ILE A 68 -15.21 1.29 -7.68
C ILE A 68 -15.19 -0.14 -8.26
N ALA A 69 -16.29 -0.86 -8.17
CA ALA A 69 -16.38 -2.23 -8.68
C ALA A 69 -16.10 -2.29 -10.19
N ASP A 70 -16.73 -1.42 -10.97
CA ASP A 70 -16.56 -1.36 -12.43
C ASP A 70 -15.11 -1.00 -12.81
N THR A 71 -14.46 -0.12 -12.06
CA THR A 71 -13.08 0.30 -12.33
C THR A 71 -12.06 -0.79 -12.01
N LEU A 72 -12.15 -1.35 -10.80
CA LEU A 72 -11.15 -2.33 -10.33
C LEU A 72 -11.25 -3.66 -11.06
N SER A 73 -12.47 -4.15 -11.33
CA SER A 73 -12.70 -5.45 -11.98
C SER A 73 -12.19 -5.52 -13.42
N GLN A 74 -11.85 -4.40 -14.04
CA GLN A 74 -11.21 -4.38 -15.37
C GLN A 74 -9.74 -4.83 -15.33
N VAL A 75 -9.10 -4.79 -14.14
CA VAL A 75 -7.65 -5.01 -14.02
C VAL A 75 -7.31 -6.10 -13.01
N ILE A 76 -8.08 -6.24 -11.94
CA ILE A 76 -7.83 -7.17 -10.83
C ILE A 76 -9.11 -7.93 -10.45
N ASP A 77 -8.93 -9.06 -9.76
CA ASP A 77 -10.04 -9.76 -9.14
C ASP A 77 -10.56 -8.99 -7.93
N ILE A 78 -11.88 -8.97 -7.74
CA ILE A 78 -12.50 -8.32 -6.58
C ILE A 78 -13.40 -9.28 -5.81
N SER A 79 -13.36 -9.20 -4.47
CA SER A 79 -14.32 -9.81 -3.56
C SER A 79 -14.88 -8.73 -2.66
N ALA A 80 -15.92 -8.04 -3.12
CA ALA A 80 -16.50 -6.89 -2.44
C ALA A 80 -18.04 -6.95 -2.47
N PRO A 81 -18.67 -7.73 -1.55
CA PRO A 81 -20.11 -7.84 -1.49
C PRO A 81 -20.78 -6.48 -1.25
N ILE A 82 -21.87 -6.24 -1.99
CA ILE A 82 -22.67 -5.02 -1.90
C ILE A 82 -23.53 -5.05 -0.63
N ARG A 83 -23.60 -3.91 0.07
CA ARG A 83 -24.34 -3.71 1.33
C ARG A 83 -25.42 -2.64 1.15
N ASP A 84 -26.70 -3.02 1.26
CA ASP A 84 -27.82 -2.12 0.99
C ASP A 84 -27.98 -0.99 2.03
N ARG A 85 -27.51 -1.20 3.26
CA ARG A 85 -27.70 -0.25 4.39
C ARG A 85 -26.47 0.59 4.69
N GLU A 86 -25.37 0.32 4.04
CA GLU A 86 -24.08 0.96 4.27
C GLU A 86 -23.71 1.80 3.05
N LYS A 87 -22.95 2.87 3.27
CA LYS A 87 -22.47 3.73 2.19
C LYS A 87 -21.04 3.38 1.81
N THR A 88 -20.69 3.58 0.57
CA THR A 88 -19.30 3.59 0.13
C THR A 88 -18.62 4.86 0.64
N GLY A 89 -17.39 4.75 1.13
CA GLY A 89 -16.57 5.90 1.52
C GLY A 89 -16.28 6.79 0.32
N ILE A 90 -16.28 8.11 0.54
CA ILE A 90 -15.88 9.11 -0.46
C ILE A 90 -14.91 10.11 0.15
N SER A 91 -14.13 10.78 -0.68
CA SER A 91 -13.25 11.86 -0.26
C SER A 91 -13.29 13.03 -1.25
N PHE A 92 -12.96 14.21 -0.75
CA PHE A 92 -12.86 15.44 -1.54
C PHE A 92 -11.44 15.97 -1.44
N LEU A 93 -10.79 16.19 -2.57
CA LEU A 93 -9.48 16.81 -2.63
C LEU A 93 -9.65 18.26 -3.11
N ASN A 94 -9.46 19.19 -2.19
CA ASN A 94 -9.60 20.63 -2.40
C ASN A 94 -8.22 21.26 -2.57
N HIS A 95 -8.09 22.20 -3.50
CA HIS A 95 -6.86 22.91 -3.83
C HIS A 95 -6.98 24.39 -3.41
N TYR A 96 -5.90 24.99 -2.95
CA TYR A 96 -5.88 26.40 -2.49
C TYR A 96 -4.81 27.20 -3.21
N ASP A 97 -4.92 28.52 -3.16
CA ASP A 97 -4.05 29.49 -3.87
C ASP A 97 -2.57 29.42 -3.44
N ASP A 98 -2.29 28.88 -2.24
CA ASP A 98 -0.96 28.71 -1.67
C ASP A 98 -0.31 27.36 -2.02
N ASP A 99 -0.82 26.69 -3.06
CA ASP A 99 -0.45 25.32 -3.45
C ASP A 99 -0.71 24.25 -2.35
N SER A 100 -1.46 24.61 -1.29
CA SER A 100 -1.88 23.62 -0.31
C SER A 100 -3.06 22.78 -0.80
N HIS A 101 -3.15 21.56 -0.29
CA HIS A 101 -4.20 20.61 -0.63
C HIS A 101 -4.81 20.04 0.65
N ILE A 102 -6.13 20.09 0.76
CA ILE A 102 -6.85 19.50 1.90
C ILE A 102 -7.73 18.35 1.40
N LYS A 103 -7.52 17.18 1.98
CA LYS A 103 -8.34 16.00 1.71
C LYS A 103 -9.34 15.80 2.84
N GLU A 104 -10.62 15.89 2.51
CA GLU A 104 -11.72 15.67 3.43
C GLU A 104 -12.34 14.30 3.18
N TYR A 105 -12.66 13.55 4.25
CA TYR A 105 -13.16 12.20 4.15
C TYR A 105 -14.60 12.10 4.66
N GLN A 106 -15.45 11.41 3.92
CA GLN A 106 -16.76 10.94 4.36
C GLN A 106 -16.74 9.40 4.32
N ARG A 107 -16.12 8.79 5.35
CA ARG A 107 -15.88 7.34 5.44
C ARG A 107 -16.29 6.72 6.76
N ALA A 108 -16.67 7.51 7.75
CA ALA A 108 -17.13 6.99 9.04
C ALA A 108 -18.42 6.17 8.86
N GLY A 109 -18.42 4.91 9.29
CA GLY A 109 -19.54 4.00 9.09
C GLY A 109 -19.73 3.51 7.63
N SER A 110 -18.69 3.64 6.79
CA SER A 110 -18.71 3.07 5.43
C SER A 110 -18.85 1.55 5.45
N ALA A 111 -19.27 0.96 4.31
CA ALA A 111 -19.34 -0.48 4.16
C ALA A 111 -18.00 -1.16 4.48
N ALA A 112 -16.90 -0.58 3.99
CA ALA A 112 -15.56 -1.08 4.27
C ALA A 112 -15.13 -0.93 5.73
N SER A 113 -15.62 0.08 6.46
CA SER A 113 -15.35 0.23 7.90
C SER A 113 -15.98 -0.86 8.78
N ASN A 114 -16.87 -1.67 8.20
CA ASN A 114 -17.50 -2.83 8.83
C ASN A 114 -16.88 -4.17 8.38
N LEU A 115 -15.74 -4.16 7.71
CA LEU A 115 -14.99 -5.37 7.35
C LEU A 115 -14.72 -6.23 8.59
N SER A 116 -14.84 -7.53 8.42
CA SER A 116 -14.61 -8.53 9.46
C SER A 116 -13.68 -9.64 8.95
N PHE A 117 -13.19 -10.50 9.84
CA PHE A 117 -12.31 -11.60 9.48
C PHE A 117 -12.97 -12.58 8.49
N GLU A 118 -14.29 -12.78 8.62
CA GLU A 118 -15.09 -13.65 7.76
C GLU A 118 -15.07 -13.22 6.28
N ASP A 119 -14.90 -11.92 6.01
CA ASP A 119 -14.78 -11.43 4.62
C ASP A 119 -13.44 -11.84 3.98
N VAL A 120 -12.42 -12.11 4.80
CA VAL A 120 -11.04 -12.32 4.36
C VAL A 120 -10.62 -13.78 4.43
N GLU A 121 -11.04 -14.51 5.47
CA GLU A 121 -10.51 -15.83 5.85
C GLU A 121 -10.48 -16.83 4.69
N SER A 122 -11.59 -16.93 3.94
CA SER A 122 -11.72 -17.91 2.84
C SER A 122 -10.82 -17.61 1.64
N HIS A 123 -10.27 -16.41 1.55
CA HIS A 123 -9.41 -15.95 0.46
C HIS A 123 -7.90 -16.14 0.74
N LEU A 124 -7.53 -16.36 2.00
CA LEU A 124 -6.13 -16.54 2.39
C LEU A 124 -5.50 -17.84 1.90
N PRO A 125 -6.17 -19.03 2.00
CA PRO A 125 -5.56 -20.27 1.54
C PRO A 125 -5.16 -20.22 0.07
N GLY A 126 -3.91 -20.60 -0.23
CA GLY A 126 -3.36 -20.59 -1.59
C GLY A 126 -2.91 -19.22 -2.07
N SER A 127 -2.87 -18.20 -1.20
CA SER A 127 -2.17 -16.94 -1.48
C SER A 127 -0.66 -17.11 -1.28
N ASP A 128 0.13 -16.48 -2.14
CA ASP A 128 1.60 -16.47 -2.07
C ASP A 128 2.12 -15.22 -1.33
N LEU A 129 1.28 -14.19 -1.21
CA LEU A 129 1.52 -12.99 -0.42
C LEU A 129 0.18 -12.38 0.01
N PHE A 130 0.13 -11.90 1.25
CA PHE A 130 -0.97 -11.10 1.77
C PHE A 130 -0.46 -9.71 2.13
N HIS A 131 -1.13 -8.67 1.63
CA HIS A 131 -0.77 -7.27 1.87
C HIS A 131 -1.80 -6.60 2.77
N VAL A 132 -1.33 -5.78 3.69
CA VAL A 132 -2.15 -4.96 4.60
C VAL A 132 -1.48 -3.61 4.82
N THR A 133 -2.30 -2.61 5.16
CA THR A 133 -1.81 -1.30 5.58
C THR A 133 -2.22 -0.98 7.03
N GLY A 134 -1.64 0.06 7.62
CA GLY A 134 -2.07 0.62 8.89
C GLY A 134 -3.36 1.44 8.77
N ILE A 135 -3.88 1.68 7.56
CA ILE A 135 -5.15 2.41 7.37
C ILE A 135 -6.34 1.54 7.80
N THR A 136 -6.43 0.32 7.27
CA THR A 136 -7.58 -0.56 7.53
C THR A 136 -7.85 -0.80 9.01
N PRO A 137 -6.86 -1.15 9.89
CA PRO A 137 -7.12 -1.33 11.33
C PRO A 137 -7.49 -0.04 12.08
N ALA A 138 -7.24 1.13 11.48
CA ALA A 138 -7.63 2.42 12.05
C ALA A 138 -9.08 2.80 11.78
N LEU A 139 -9.75 2.15 10.82
CA LEU A 139 -11.12 2.49 10.42
C LEU A 139 -12.16 2.14 11.51
N SER A 140 -11.97 1.01 12.21
CA SER A 140 -12.89 0.53 13.23
C SER A 140 -12.29 -0.61 14.07
N ALA A 141 -12.97 -0.96 15.15
CA ALA A 141 -12.61 -2.12 15.98
C ALA A 141 -12.73 -3.44 15.19
N SER A 142 -13.75 -3.61 14.33
CA SER A 142 -13.91 -4.81 13.51
C SER A 142 -12.82 -4.93 12.45
N CYS A 143 -12.44 -3.85 11.78
CA CYS A 143 -11.33 -3.82 10.84
C CYS A 143 -10.00 -4.15 11.52
N ARG A 144 -9.78 -3.64 12.74
CA ARG A 144 -8.58 -3.94 13.55
C ARG A 144 -8.51 -5.44 13.91
N ASP A 145 -9.61 -6.00 14.39
CA ASP A 145 -9.70 -7.43 14.68
C ASP A 145 -9.48 -8.29 13.43
N ALA A 146 -10.15 -7.93 12.32
CA ALA A 146 -9.98 -8.58 11.03
C ALA A 146 -8.52 -8.57 10.56
N THR A 147 -7.85 -7.42 10.63
CA THR A 147 -6.44 -7.29 10.24
C THR A 147 -5.54 -8.23 11.06
N LEU A 148 -5.64 -8.16 12.39
CA LEU A 148 -4.78 -8.96 13.26
C LEU A 148 -5.06 -10.46 13.14
N LYS A 149 -6.32 -10.87 12.99
CA LYS A 149 -6.69 -12.28 12.76
C LYS A 149 -6.19 -12.78 11.40
N SER A 150 -6.33 -11.98 10.34
CA SER A 150 -5.84 -12.33 9.00
C SER A 150 -4.33 -12.50 8.98
N MET A 151 -3.57 -11.59 9.59
CA MET A 151 -2.11 -11.70 9.70
C MET A 151 -1.68 -12.95 10.49
N LYS A 152 -2.35 -13.26 11.61
CA LYS A 152 -2.10 -14.50 12.37
C LYS A 152 -2.41 -15.75 11.52
N ARG A 153 -3.53 -15.71 10.79
CA ARG A 153 -3.91 -16.82 9.91
C ARG A 153 -2.90 -17.02 8.79
N CYS A 154 -2.35 -15.95 8.23
CA CYS A 154 -1.26 -16.03 7.26
C CYS A 154 -0.01 -16.70 7.85
N LEU A 155 0.36 -16.37 9.09
CA LEU A 155 1.47 -17.01 9.78
C LEU A 155 1.25 -18.53 9.93
N GLU A 156 0.04 -18.96 10.35
CA GLU A 156 -0.35 -20.39 10.45
C GLU A 156 -0.28 -21.10 9.11
N LEU A 157 -0.67 -20.44 8.04
CA LEU A 157 -0.64 -20.94 6.66
C LEU A 157 0.73 -20.78 5.99
N ASN A 158 1.70 -20.19 6.71
CA ASN A 158 3.02 -19.87 6.19
C ASN A 158 2.96 -18.97 4.93
N ILE A 159 2.04 -18.00 4.92
CA ILE A 159 1.90 -16.99 3.86
C ILE A 159 2.66 -15.74 4.29
N PRO A 160 3.63 -15.24 3.50
CA PRO A 160 4.30 -13.98 3.77
C PRO A 160 3.29 -12.83 3.86
N VAL A 161 3.50 -11.91 4.83
CA VAL A 161 2.69 -10.72 5.00
C VAL A 161 3.52 -9.49 4.71
N CYS A 162 3.07 -8.66 3.75
CA CYS A 162 3.61 -7.33 3.51
C CYS A 162 2.76 -6.29 4.25
N LEU A 163 3.38 -5.59 5.20
CA LEU A 163 2.78 -4.49 5.95
C LEU A 163 3.34 -3.15 5.44
N ASP A 164 2.49 -2.26 4.96
CA ASP A 164 2.78 -0.84 4.83
C ASP A 164 2.18 -0.10 6.04
N VAL A 165 3.01 0.54 6.85
CA VAL A 165 2.54 1.30 8.02
C VAL A 165 1.53 2.37 7.63
N ASN A 166 1.75 3.10 6.57
CA ASN A 166 0.83 4.00 5.91
C ASN A 166 -0.01 4.84 6.91
N TYR A 167 0.67 5.46 7.87
CA TYR A 167 0.06 6.17 9.00
C TYR A 167 -0.79 7.35 8.55
N ARG A 168 -1.95 7.51 9.18
CA ARG A 168 -2.86 8.63 8.95
C ARG A 168 -3.31 9.20 10.30
N ASP A 169 -2.79 10.38 10.66
CA ASP A 169 -3.09 11.12 11.89
C ASP A 169 -4.58 11.48 12.03
N GLN A 170 -5.31 11.58 10.92
CA GLN A 170 -6.75 11.82 10.90
C GLN A 170 -7.59 10.61 11.35
N LEU A 171 -7.00 9.39 11.42
CA LEU A 171 -7.72 8.17 11.80
C LEU A 171 -7.44 7.74 13.24
N TRP A 172 -6.22 7.92 13.71
CA TRP A 172 -5.80 7.56 15.07
C TRP A 172 -4.60 8.38 15.55
N ASN A 173 -4.48 8.52 16.86
CA ASN A 173 -3.33 9.20 17.44
C ASN A 173 -2.08 8.28 17.46
N PRO A 174 -0.86 8.84 17.66
CA PRO A 174 0.38 8.07 17.65
C PRO A 174 0.43 6.92 18.65
N ASP A 175 -0.08 7.10 19.87
CA ASP A 175 -0.02 6.08 20.93
C ASP A 175 -0.90 4.87 20.59
N GLU A 176 -2.11 5.13 20.06
CA GLU A 176 -3.01 4.08 19.60
C GLU A 176 -2.41 3.36 18.38
N ALA A 177 -1.89 4.11 17.41
CA ALA A 177 -1.20 3.59 16.24
C ALA A 177 -0.01 2.70 16.65
N LYS A 178 0.89 3.19 17.51
CA LYS A 178 2.04 2.47 18.04
C LYS A 178 1.64 1.12 18.68
N THR A 179 0.58 1.13 19.49
CA THR A 179 0.09 -0.08 20.17
C THR A 179 -0.35 -1.17 19.17
N VAL A 180 -1.05 -0.80 18.12
CA VAL A 180 -1.58 -1.75 17.12
C VAL A 180 -0.48 -2.14 16.13
N LEU A 181 0.27 -1.17 15.62
CA LEU A 181 1.31 -1.39 14.63
C LEU A 181 2.46 -2.26 15.16
N ASN A 182 2.83 -2.14 16.45
CA ASN A 182 3.83 -3.04 17.04
C ASN A 182 3.38 -4.52 16.99
N LYS A 183 2.08 -4.80 17.15
CA LYS A 183 1.55 -6.17 16.98
C LYS A 183 1.60 -6.62 15.53
N MET A 184 1.29 -5.72 14.60
CA MET A 184 1.33 -6.01 13.16
C MET A 184 2.76 -6.22 12.67
N ILE A 185 3.71 -5.40 13.13
CA ILE A 185 5.14 -5.55 12.82
C ILE A 185 5.64 -6.94 13.23
N GLY A 186 5.28 -7.41 14.43
CA GLY A 186 5.62 -8.75 14.91
C GLY A 186 4.99 -9.91 14.11
N LEU A 187 4.05 -9.64 13.21
CA LEU A 187 3.38 -10.61 12.34
C LEU A 187 3.72 -10.41 10.86
N SER A 188 4.56 -9.41 10.53
CA SER A 188 4.92 -9.11 9.15
C SER A 188 6.20 -9.81 8.72
N THR A 189 6.27 -10.16 7.43
CA THR A 189 7.45 -10.71 6.76
C THR A 189 8.20 -9.61 6.01
N VAL A 190 7.44 -8.72 5.36
CA VAL A 190 7.93 -7.51 4.72
C VAL A 190 7.29 -6.33 5.43
N LEU A 191 8.11 -5.48 6.04
CA LEU A 191 7.67 -4.23 6.65
C LEU A 191 8.16 -3.06 5.81
N LYS A 192 7.26 -2.16 5.43
CA LYS A 192 7.60 -0.88 4.82
C LYS A 192 6.99 0.26 5.64
N LEU A 193 7.76 1.30 5.86
CA LEU A 193 7.29 2.57 6.46
C LEU A 193 8.15 3.74 5.99
N GLY A 194 7.61 4.95 6.09
CA GLY A 194 8.37 6.19 5.91
C GLY A 194 9.20 6.53 7.15
N HIS A 195 10.36 7.15 6.99
CA HIS A 195 11.13 7.66 8.12
C HIS A 195 10.33 8.69 8.93
N ASP A 196 9.60 9.58 8.24
CA ASP A 196 8.74 10.58 8.89
C ASP A 196 7.59 9.92 9.67
N GLU A 197 7.03 8.81 9.16
CA GLU A 197 6.01 8.00 9.87
C GLU A 197 6.61 7.36 11.14
N ALA A 198 7.83 6.84 11.05
CA ALA A 198 8.53 6.27 12.20
C ALA A 198 8.73 7.32 13.30
N GLU A 199 9.18 8.52 12.95
CA GLU A 199 9.33 9.62 13.89
C GLU A 199 7.99 10.11 14.44
N ALA A 200 6.94 10.20 13.62
CA ALA A 200 5.62 10.62 14.06
C ALA A 200 5.01 9.66 15.11
N ILE A 201 5.28 8.34 15.01
CA ILE A 201 4.66 7.32 15.84
C ILE A 201 5.57 6.94 17.04
N TRP A 202 6.86 6.72 16.81
CA TRP A 202 7.78 6.24 17.85
C TRP A 202 8.60 7.34 18.50
N ALA A 203 8.87 8.45 17.77
CA ALA A 203 9.55 9.66 18.26
C ALA A 203 10.89 9.37 19.00
N GLU A 204 11.71 8.47 18.45
CA GLU A 204 12.93 8.01 19.11
C GLU A 204 14.20 8.74 18.58
N GLY A 205 14.05 9.64 17.60
CA GLY A 205 15.15 10.42 17.02
C GLY A 205 16.21 9.56 16.33
N ARG A 206 15.80 8.41 15.78
CA ARG A 206 16.69 7.44 15.13
C ARG A 206 16.83 7.76 13.64
N SER A 207 18.00 7.44 13.09
CA SER A 207 18.20 7.39 11.64
C SER A 207 17.32 6.30 10.99
N ALA A 208 17.10 6.38 9.68
CA ALA A 208 16.36 5.37 8.95
C ALA A 208 17.01 3.97 9.07
N GLU A 209 18.34 3.89 9.09
CA GLU A 209 19.07 2.64 9.34
C GLU A 209 18.77 2.07 10.73
N GLU A 210 18.86 2.89 11.77
CA GLU A 210 18.60 2.46 13.14
C GLU A 210 17.17 1.98 13.33
N TYR A 211 16.18 2.64 12.69
CA TYR A 211 14.80 2.16 12.66
C TYR A 211 14.67 0.83 11.90
N ALA A 212 15.30 0.70 10.71
CA ALA A 212 15.23 -0.53 9.94
C ALA A 212 15.76 -1.73 10.74
N ARG A 213 16.85 -1.55 11.47
CA ARG A 213 17.42 -2.57 12.35
C ARG A 213 16.53 -2.85 13.56
N SER A 214 15.93 -1.82 14.17
CA SER A 214 15.12 -1.97 15.40
C SER A 214 13.77 -2.67 15.14
N PHE A 215 13.19 -2.49 13.96
CA PHE A 215 11.92 -3.15 13.59
C PHE A 215 12.09 -4.53 12.98
N HIS A 216 13.33 -4.94 12.68
CA HIS A 216 13.59 -6.24 12.08
C HIS A 216 13.20 -7.39 13.02
N GLN A 217 12.44 -8.35 12.53
CA GLN A 217 11.85 -9.44 13.31
C GLN A 217 12.63 -10.77 13.23
N GLY A 218 13.86 -10.74 12.69
CA GLY A 218 14.71 -11.91 12.59
C GLY A 218 14.70 -12.58 11.21
N SER A 219 15.24 -13.79 11.14
CA SER A 219 15.47 -14.51 9.89
C SER A 219 14.20 -14.65 9.03
N GLY A 220 14.33 -14.39 7.74
CA GLY A 220 13.22 -14.48 6.78
C GLY A 220 12.30 -13.27 6.75
N THR A 221 12.67 -12.16 7.43
CA THR A 221 11.95 -10.90 7.37
C THR A 221 12.81 -9.80 6.72
N VAL A 222 12.16 -8.76 6.21
CA VAL A 222 12.81 -7.60 5.64
C VAL A 222 12.10 -6.32 6.08
N THR A 223 12.89 -5.30 6.44
CA THR A 223 12.39 -3.99 6.86
C THR A 223 12.87 -2.92 5.90
N ILE A 224 11.95 -2.09 5.42
CA ILE A 224 12.21 -1.03 4.43
C ILE A 224 11.78 0.31 5.03
N LEU A 225 12.70 1.27 5.06
CA LEU A 225 12.44 2.67 5.40
C LEU A 225 12.56 3.54 4.15
N THR A 226 11.47 4.20 3.75
CA THR A 226 11.51 5.20 2.68
C THR A 226 11.86 6.57 3.24
N LYS A 227 12.66 7.35 2.48
CA LYS A 227 13.18 8.68 2.85
C LYS A 227 12.75 9.75 1.84
N GLY A 228 11.56 9.59 1.24
CA GLY A 228 11.07 10.49 0.20
C GLY A 228 12.03 10.60 -0.98
N ALA A 229 12.39 11.81 -1.37
CA ALA A 229 13.32 12.07 -2.48
C ALA A 229 14.74 11.50 -2.27
N SER A 230 15.11 11.14 -1.04
CA SER A 230 16.41 10.52 -0.73
C SER A 230 16.42 9.01 -0.96
N GLY A 231 15.34 8.41 -1.43
CA GLY A 231 15.26 6.98 -1.72
C GLY A 231 14.84 6.13 -0.53
N ALA A 232 15.43 4.95 -0.37
CA ALA A 232 15.03 4.00 0.66
C ALA A 232 16.22 3.18 1.21
N ILE A 233 16.05 2.67 2.42
CA ILE A 233 16.98 1.72 3.07
C ILE A 233 16.21 0.43 3.33
N LEU A 234 16.87 -0.71 3.06
CA LEU A 234 16.37 -2.05 3.34
C LEU A 234 17.34 -2.80 4.24
N PHE A 235 16.82 -3.48 5.25
CA PHE A 235 17.61 -4.38 6.12
C PHE A 235 16.92 -5.75 6.21
N ASP A 236 17.65 -6.85 5.96
CA ASP A 236 17.15 -8.23 5.96
C ASP A 236 17.76 -9.11 7.08
N GLY A 237 18.40 -8.46 8.07
CA GLY A 237 19.10 -9.12 9.16
C GLY A 237 20.61 -9.27 8.92
N GLU A 238 21.05 -9.32 7.67
CA GLU A 238 22.45 -9.45 7.28
C GLU A 238 22.89 -8.33 6.31
N ASN A 239 22.08 -8.08 5.29
CA ASN A 239 22.34 -7.05 4.30
C ASN A 239 21.67 -5.73 4.68
N LEU A 240 22.43 -4.64 4.58
CA LEU A 240 21.91 -3.28 4.57
C LEU A 240 22.07 -2.75 3.14
N ILE A 241 20.96 -2.40 2.52
CA ILE A 241 20.91 -1.89 1.15
C ILE A 241 20.33 -0.49 1.18
N GLU A 242 21.05 0.46 0.62
CA GLU A 242 20.56 1.83 0.42
C GLU A 242 20.48 2.10 -1.07
N GLU A 243 19.31 2.51 -1.53
CA GLU A 243 19.06 2.82 -2.94
C GLU A 243 18.50 4.24 -3.05
N PRO A 244 19.16 5.12 -3.81
CA PRO A 244 18.67 6.48 -4.02
C PRO A 244 17.40 6.49 -4.89
N SER A 245 16.60 7.53 -4.74
CA SER A 245 15.49 7.79 -5.65
C SER A 245 16.00 8.32 -6.99
N ILE A 246 15.22 8.15 -8.06
CA ILE A 246 15.49 8.84 -9.32
C ILE A 246 15.00 10.29 -9.24
N GLU A 247 15.76 11.20 -9.84
CA GLU A 247 15.37 12.61 -9.90
C GLU A 247 14.20 12.81 -10.87
N VAL A 248 13.10 13.37 -10.38
CA VAL A 248 11.91 13.66 -11.17
C VAL A 248 11.33 15.04 -10.80
N ARG A 249 10.60 15.63 -11.73
CA ARG A 249 9.77 16.82 -11.42
C ARG A 249 8.50 16.34 -10.72
N VAL A 250 8.37 16.63 -9.44
CA VAL A 250 7.17 16.29 -8.66
C VAL A 250 5.99 17.16 -9.08
N VAL A 251 4.88 16.51 -9.41
CA VAL A 251 3.58 17.12 -9.73
C VAL A 251 2.57 16.80 -8.62
N ASP A 252 2.54 15.52 -8.16
CA ASP A 252 1.63 15.05 -7.10
C ASP A 252 2.27 13.82 -6.41
N PRO A 253 2.57 13.85 -5.10
CA PRO A 253 3.20 12.73 -4.41
C PRO A 253 2.21 11.65 -3.98
N VAL A 254 0.92 11.82 -4.21
CA VAL A 254 -0.13 10.87 -3.80
C VAL A 254 0.06 9.53 -4.52
N GLY A 255 -0.07 8.41 -3.80
CA GLY A 255 0.10 7.07 -4.36
C GLY A 255 1.56 6.60 -4.52
N ALA A 256 2.57 7.46 -4.31
CA ALA A 256 3.98 7.08 -4.46
C ALA A 256 4.38 5.92 -3.52
N GLY A 257 3.89 5.91 -2.28
CA GLY A 257 4.10 4.83 -1.32
C GLY A 257 3.50 3.51 -1.77
N ASP A 258 2.27 3.55 -2.29
CA ASP A 258 1.55 2.38 -2.80
C ASP A 258 2.27 1.81 -4.05
N ALA A 259 2.74 2.69 -4.95
CA ALA A 259 3.52 2.30 -6.12
C ALA A 259 4.88 1.71 -5.74
N PHE A 260 5.54 2.25 -4.72
CA PHE A 260 6.77 1.69 -4.17
C PHE A 260 6.55 0.25 -3.66
N VAL A 261 5.52 0.03 -2.83
CA VAL A 261 5.18 -1.31 -2.33
C VAL A 261 4.92 -2.27 -3.47
N ALA A 262 4.08 -1.88 -4.44
CA ALA A 262 3.75 -2.72 -5.58
C ALA A 262 4.97 -3.06 -6.44
N GLY A 263 5.87 -2.09 -6.67
CA GLY A 263 7.14 -2.31 -7.38
C GLY A 263 8.04 -3.30 -6.66
N PHE A 264 8.19 -3.16 -5.34
CA PHE A 264 8.98 -4.07 -4.53
C PHE A 264 8.45 -5.50 -4.57
N ILE A 265 7.19 -5.71 -4.17
CA ILE A 265 6.59 -7.05 -4.13
C ILE A 265 6.43 -7.66 -5.53
N GLY A 266 6.10 -6.85 -6.54
CA GLY A 266 5.98 -7.31 -7.93
C GLY A 266 7.29 -7.88 -8.47
N THR A 267 8.42 -7.26 -8.13
CA THR A 267 9.75 -7.76 -8.51
C THR A 267 10.03 -9.13 -7.88
N LEU A 268 9.64 -9.33 -6.61
CA LEU A 268 9.84 -10.64 -5.95
C LEU A 268 9.07 -11.77 -6.65
N PHE A 269 7.90 -11.47 -7.22
CA PHE A 269 7.14 -12.46 -8.02
C PHE A 269 7.76 -12.70 -9.39
N ASN A 270 8.30 -11.68 -10.03
CA ASN A 270 8.90 -11.80 -11.35
C ASN A 270 10.24 -12.54 -11.33
N ASP A 271 11.10 -12.26 -10.33
CA ASP A 271 12.47 -12.77 -10.26
C ASP A 271 12.54 -14.19 -9.69
N GLU A 272 11.76 -14.51 -8.66
CA GLU A 272 11.87 -15.76 -7.89
C GLU A 272 10.58 -16.58 -7.85
N SER A 273 9.63 -16.28 -8.69
CA SER A 273 8.32 -16.92 -8.78
C SER A 273 7.37 -16.66 -7.60
N THR A 274 7.85 -16.58 -6.37
CA THR A 274 7.06 -16.16 -5.21
C THR A 274 7.92 -15.45 -4.16
N PRO A 275 7.36 -14.51 -3.37
CA PRO A 275 8.07 -13.84 -2.28
C PRO A 275 8.65 -14.80 -1.25
N ARG A 276 7.99 -15.93 -0.99
CA ARG A 276 8.49 -16.96 -0.07
C ARG A 276 9.83 -17.53 -0.53
N VAL A 277 9.94 -17.81 -1.82
CA VAL A 277 11.18 -18.34 -2.41
C VAL A 277 12.29 -17.31 -2.32
N ALA A 278 12.02 -16.05 -2.68
CA ALA A 278 12.99 -14.96 -2.58
C ALA A 278 13.51 -14.79 -1.13
N LEU A 279 12.61 -14.76 -0.16
CA LEU A 279 12.94 -14.59 1.27
C LEU A 279 13.72 -15.77 1.88
N SER A 280 13.64 -16.96 1.29
CA SER A 280 14.34 -18.18 1.75
C SER A 280 15.73 -18.37 1.14
N GLN A 281 16.18 -17.50 0.22
CA GLN A 281 17.49 -17.59 -0.42
C GLN A 281 18.64 -17.32 0.56
N SER A 282 19.86 -17.68 0.14
CA SER A 282 21.08 -17.29 0.90
C SER A 282 21.24 -15.77 0.96
N PRO A 283 21.97 -15.23 1.96
CA PRO A 283 22.16 -13.78 2.09
C PRO A 283 22.69 -13.10 0.82
N GLU A 284 23.65 -13.74 0.13
CA GLU A 284 24.24 -13.21 -1.09
C GLU A 284 23.21 -13.11 -2.22
N LYS A 285 22.36 -14.13 -2.38
CA LYS A 285 21.28 -14.13 -3.38
C LYS A 285 20.19 -13.13 -3.01
N ARG A 286 19.78 -13.08 -1.73
CA ARG A 286 18.82 -12.09 -1.24
C ARG A 286 19.29 -10.67 -1.54
N LYS A 287 20.60 -10.38 -1.34
CA LYS A 287 21.16 -9.07 -1.63
C LYS A 287 20.86 -8.66 -3.07
N VAL A 288 21.20 -9.51 -4.05
CA VAL A 288 20.97 -9.22 -5.47
C VAL A 288 19.47 -9.01 -5.78
N ILE A 289 18.61 -9.88 -5.24
CA ILE A 289 17.15 -9.77 -5.43
C ILE A 289 16.64 -8.46 -4.83
N PHE A 290 17.03 -8.12 -3.62
CA PHE A 290 16.54 -6.94 -2.92
C PHE A 290 17.11 -5.63 -3.47
N GLU A 291 18.35 -5.61 -3.97
CA GLU A 291 18.91 -4.45 -4.69
C GLU A 291 18.08 -4.12 -5.92
N ARG A 292 17.70 -5.14 -6.69
CA ARG A 292 16.79 -4.95 -7.83
C ARG A 292 15.39 -4.52 -7.38
N ALA A 293 14.81 -5.18 -6.40
CA ALA A 293 13.45 -4.92 -5.93
C ALA A 293 13.30 -3.49 -5.36
N ILE A 294 14.27 -3.02 -4.56
CA ILE A 294 14.22 -1.67 -4.00
C ILE A 294 14.45 -0.59 -5.07
N ARG A 295 15.28 -0.87 -6.09
CA ARG A 295 15.47 0.02 -7.25
C ARG A 295 14.18 0.16 -8.06
N VAL A 296 13.52 -0.95 -8.40
CA VAL A 296 12.20 -0.93 -9.07
C VAL A 296 11.19 -0.17 -8.24
N ALA A 297 11.15 -0.41 -6.93
CA ALA A 297 10.25 0.28 -6.01
C ALA A 297 10.45 1.80 -6.01
N ASN A 298 11.71 2.27 -5.93
CA ASN A 298 12.03 3.70 -6.00
C ASN A 298 11.62 4.33 -7.33
N ILE A 299 11.86 3.64 -8.45
CA ILE A 299 11.44 4.09 -9.78
C ILE A 299 9.91 4.21 -9.84
N CYS A 300 9.17 3.19 -9.38
CA CYS A 300 7.71 3.21 -9.33
C CYS A 300 7.17 4.39 -8.52
N GLY A 301 7.68 4.59 -7.31
CA GLY A 301 7.29 5.71 -6.45
C GLY A 301 7.60 7.07 -7.09
N SER A 302 8.78 7.23 -7.67
CA SER A 302 9.19 8.48 -8.31
C SER A 302 8.36 8.80 -9.54
N LEU A 303 8.14 7.83 -10.44
CA LEU A 303 7.34 8.03 -11.64
C LEU A 303 5.88 8.36 -11.33
N THR A 304 5.32 7.77 -10.27
CA THR A 304 3.98 8.13 -9.79
C THR A 304 3.88 9.61 -9.43
N CYS A 305 4.93 10.18 -8.83
CA CYS A 305 4.97 11.60 -8.50
C CYS A 305 4.95 12.56 -9.71
N THR A 306 5.19 12.08 -10.93
CA THR A 306 5.29 12.95 -12.14
C THR A 306 3.94 13.31 -12.76
N LYS A 307 2.86 12.69 -12.32
CA LYS A 307 1.50 12.85 -12.88
C LYS A 307 0.50 13.06 -11.73
N ARG A 308 -0.66 13.67 -12.03
CA ARG A 308 -1.77 13.74 -11.08
C ARG A 308 -2.61 12.47 -11.10
N GLY A 309 -3.08 12.05 -9.93
CA GLY A 309 -4.01 10.93 -9.74
C GLY A 309 -3.37 9.73 -9.04
N ASP A 310 -4.19 9.03 -8.27
CA ASP A 310 -3.74 7.88 -7.46
C ASP A 310 -3.37 6.66 -8.34
N THR A 311 -4.30 6.21 -9.16
CA THR A 311 -4.13 5.00 -9.98
C THR A 311 -3.64 5.30 -11.40
N SER A 312 -4.03 6.43 -11.96
CA SER A 312 -3.67 6.82 -13.34
C SER A 312 -2.20 7.24 -13.49
N ALA A 313 -1.57 7.69 -12.41
CA ALA A 313 -0.16 8.11 -12.37
C ALA A 313 0.82 6.93 -12.29
N MET A 314 0.37 5.76 -11.85
CA MET A 314 1.23 4.60 -11.60
C MET A 314 1.85 4.04 -12.89
N PRO A 315 3.19 3.75 -12.91
CA PRO A 315 3.87 3.24 -14.09
C PRO A 315 3.53 1.77 -14.36
N ASN A 316 3.71 1.34 -15.61
CA ASN A 316 3.80 -0.06 -15.98
C ASN A 316 5.27 -0.54 -16.04
N MET A 317 5.49 -1.85 -16.19
CA MET A 317 6.85 -2.41 -16.20
C MET A 317 7.72 -1.86 -17.33
N ALA A 318 7.17 -1.59 -18.51
CA ALA A 318 7.95 -1.05 -19.64
C ALA A 318 8.46 0.38 -19.36
N GLU A 319 7.66 1.22 -18.66
CA GLU A 319 8.11 2.53 -18.19
C GLU A 319 9.23 2.40 -17.15
N VAL A 320 9.15 1.42 -16.26
CA VAL A 320 10.18 1.13 -15.25
C VAL A 320 11.48 0.64 -15.88
N GLU A 321 11.41 -0.28 -16.85
CA GLU A 321 12.56 -0.85 -17.55
C GLU A 321 13.39 0.22 -18.29
N HIS A 322 12.76 1.28 -18.77
CA HIS A 322 13.46 2.40 -19.39
C HIS A 322 14.48 3.04 -18.43
N TYR A 323 14.17 3.11 -17.14
CA TYR A 323 15.05 3.67 -16.12
C TYR A 323 16.04 2.64 -15.54
N LEU A 324 15.76 1.34 -15.65
CA LEU A 324 16.69 0.29 -15.24
C LEU A 324 17.85 0.10 -16.23
N GLY A 325 17.64 0.34 -17.52
CA GLY A 325 18.64 0.18 -18.59
C GLY A 325 19.56 1.39 -18.80
N GLY A 326 19.40 2.48 -18.06
CA GLY A 326 20.11 3.75 -18.24
C GLY A 326 21.34 3.96 -17.33
N THR A 327 21.92 2.90 -16.76
CA THR A 327 23.17 2.96 -15.96
C THR A 327 24.32 2.20 -16.60
#